data_2dc8e916177739696e12fe8e8cc182fa
#
_entry.id   2dc8e916177739696e12fe8e8cc182fa
#
_cell.length_a   1.000
_cell.length_b   1.000
_cell.length_c   1.000
_cell.angle_alpha   90.00
_cell.angle_beta   90.00
_cell.angle_gamma   90.00
#
_symmetry.space_group_name_H-M   'P 1'
#
loop_
_entity.id
_entity.type
_entity.pdbx_description
1 polymer ?
#
loop_
_entity_poly.entity_id
_entity_poly.type
_entity_poly.pdbx_seq_one_letter_code
_entity_poly.pdbx_strand_id
1 'polypeptide(L)'
;KRLASIPEVETAIGKWGRVNSALDPAPVQMFENTINYRPEYILNEDGKRERFKVNRQGEYLLKDGGVYNPKDGFRLIPSDSLIPDAKGDYFRQWRPEIKNTNDIWQQIVNVTHLPGLTSAPKLQPIEARLVMLSTGMRAPMGIKVYGPDLETIEKAGKAIEKALKEVPSVIPSSVFYDRA
;
A
#
# COMPACT_ATOMS: atom_id res chain seq x y z
N LYS A 1 6.25 9.68 -6.00
CA LYS A 1 6.93 9.08 -7.16
C LYS A 1 7.16 7.57 -6.97
N ARG A 2 7.77 7.09 -5.85
CA ARG A 2 8.05 5.65 -5.64
C ARG A 2 6.80 4.77 -5.61
N LEU A 3 5.70 5.20 -4.98
CA LEU A 3 4.44 4.45 -5.00
C LEU A 3 3.85 4.35 -6.41
N ALA A 4 3.92 5.44 -7.18
CA ALA A 4 3.43 5.47 -8.55
C ALA A 4 4.29 4.66 -9.55
N SER A 5 5.44 4.12 -9.14
CA SER A 5 6.21 3.21 -9.98
C SER A 5 5.78 1.74 -9.86
N ILE A 6 4.88 1.43 -8.93
CA ILE A 6 4.30 0.09 -8.81
C ILE A 6 3.14 -0.01 -9.82
N PRO A 7 3.20 -0.92 -10.80
CA PRO A 7 2.19 -1.00 -11.87
C PRO A 7 0.76 -1.24 -11.35
N GLU A 8 0.61 -1.97 -10.25
CA GLU A 8 -0.66 -2.30 -9.62
C GLU A 8 -1.26 -1.13 -8.83
N VAL A 9 -0.49 -0.06 -8.58
CA VAL A 9 -0.99 1.18 -7.96
C VAL A 9 -1.57 2.06 -9.05
N GLU A 10 -2.85 2.35 -8.94
CA GLU A 10 -3.54 3.24 -9.86
C GLU A 10 -3.34 4.71 -9.47
N THR A 11 -3.63 5.01 -8.20
CA THR A 11 -3.47 6.36 -7.67
C THR A 11 -2.85 6.29 -6.27
N ALA A 12 -2.01 7.28 -5.97
CA ALA A 12 -1.45 7.47 -4.64
C ALA A 12 -1.52 8.96 -4.32
N ILE A 13 -2.35 9.32 -3.34
CA ILE A 13 -2.55 10.69 -2.88
C ILE A 13 -2.07 10.75 -1.44
N GLY A 14 -1.12 11.64 -1.15
CA GLY A 14 -0.55 11.84 0.17
C GLY A 14 -0.99 13.18 0.78
N LYS A 15 -1.36 13.13 2.06
CA LYS A 15 -1.46 14.30 2.93
C LYS A 15 -0.21 14.35 3.79
N TRP A 16 0.42 15.49 3.87
CA TRP A 16 1.51 15.74 4.81
C TRP A 16 1.06 16.69 5.91
N GLY A 17 1.34 16.29 7.13
CA GLY A 17 1.06 17.08 8.30
C GLY A 17 -0.37 16.95 8.79
N ARG A 18 -0.76 17.92 9.61
CA ARG A 18 -2.03 17.98 10.32
C ARG A 18 -3.00 18.94 9.64
N VAL A 19 -4.27 18.60 9.56
CA VAL A 19 -5.30 19.58 9.21
C VAL A 19 -5.61 20.45 10.43
N ASN A 20 -6.07 21.67 10.19
CA ASN A 20 -6.47 22.60 11.27
C ASN A 20 -7.82 22.16 11.87
N SER A 21 -7.78 21.10 12.67
CA SER A 21 -8.93 20.49 13.34
C SER A 21 -8.51 19.90 14.69
N ALA A 22 -9.32 20.12 15.71
CA ALA A 22 -9.11 19.53 17.02
C ALA A 22 -9.26 17.99 17.00
N LEU A 23 -9.91 17.43 15.99
CA LEU A 23 -10.16 16.00 15.81
C LEU A 23 -9.09 15.28 14.99
N ASP A 24 -8.07 16.00 14.49
CA ASP A 24 -6.98 15.36 13.76
C ASP A 24 -5.84 15.00 14.73
N PRO A 25 -5.65 13.70 15.06
CA PRO A 25 -4.60 13.25 15.97
C PRO A 25 -3.23 13.18 15.29
N ALA A 26 -3.13 13.51 14.00
CA ALA A 26 -1.89 13.37 13.24
C ALA A 26 -0.84 14.38 13.70
N PRO A 27 0.41 13.96 13.99
CA PRO A 27 1.52 14.88 14.21
C PRO A 27 1.93 15.57 12.90
N VAL A 28 2.60 16.73 13.01
CA VAL A 28 2.98 17.58 11.86
C VAL A 28 3.85 16.84 10.84
N GLN A 29 4.70 15.92 11.28
CA GLN A 29 5.60 15.14 10.43
C GLN A 29 4.96 13.89 9.82
N MET A 30 3.69 13.61 10.09
CA MET A 30 3.02 12.41 9.60
C MET A 30 2.65 12.53 8.13
N PHE A 31 2.87 11.46 7.38
CA PHE A 31 2.33 11.27 6.04
C PHE A 31 1.18 10.26 6.09
N GLU A 32 0.03 10.66 5.59
CA GLU A 32 -1.09 9.77 5.33
C GLU A 32 -1.24 9.62 3.82
N ASN A 33 -1.24 8.37 3.33
CA ASN A 33 -1.40 8.09 1.91
C ASN A 33 -2.65 7.25 1.67
N THR A 34 -3.51 7.71 0.79
CA THR A 34 -4.58 6.90 0.20
C THR A 34 -4.06 6.32 -1.09
N ILE A 35 -4.03 4.99 -1.17
CA ILE A 35 -3.48 4.24 -2.29
C ILE A 35 -4.59 3.37 -2.87
N ASN A 36 -4.96 3.61 -4.11
CA ASN A 36 -5.91 2.78 -4.84
C ASN A 36 -5.15 1.80 -5.72
N TYR A 37 -5.55 0.54 -5.66
CA TYR A 37 -5.01 -0.50 -6.52
C TYR A 37 -5.85 -0.63 -7.78
N ARG A 38 -5.19 -0.88 -8.90
CA ARG A 38 -5.89 -1.30 -10.11
C ARG A 38 -6.63 -2.60 -9.86
N PRO A 39 -7.81 -2.80 -10.43
CA PRO A 39 -8.43 -4.12 -10.46
C PRO A 39 -7.49 -5.14 -11.11
N GLU A 40 -7.52 -6.38 -10.66
CA GLU A 40 -6.70 -7.45 -11.26
C GLU A 40 -7.00 -7.62 -12.75
N TYR A 41 -8.27 -7.50 -13.12
CA TYR A 41 -8.75 -7.54 -14.52
C TYR A 41 -9.43 -6.24 -14.88
N ILE A 42 -9.39 -5.86 -16.16
CA ILE A 42 -10.16 -4.72 -16.64
C ILE A 42 -11.65 -5.00 -16.44
N LEU A 43 -12.34 -4.00 -15.90
CA LEU A 43 -13.78 -4.05 -15.63
C LEU A 43 -14.52 -3.10 -16.58
N ASN A 44 -15.71 -3.49 -16.98
CA ASN A 44 -16.63 -2.62 -17.70
C ASN A 44 -17.36 -1.66 -16.73
N GLU A 45 -18.25 -0.82 -17.26
CA GLU A 45 -19.04 0.17 -16.49
C GLU A 45 -19.92 -0.48 -15.41
N ASP A 46 -20.35 -1.74 -15.62
CA ASP A 46 -21.13 -2.51 -14.63
C ASP A 46 -20.25 -3.19 -13.55
N GLY A 47 -18.94 -2.98 -13.56
CA GLY A 47 -18.00 -3.64 -12.64
C GLY A 47 -17.74 -5.11 -12.95
N LYS A 48 -18.12 -5.60 -14.13
CA LYS A 48 -17.85 -6.98 -14.57
C LYS A 48 -16.56 -7.02 -15.38
N ARG A 49 -15.85 -8.16 -15.30
CA ARG A 49 -14.64 -8.39 -16.10
C ARG A 49 -14.94 -8.29 -17.58
N GLU A 50 -14.15 -7.50 -18.29
CA GLU A 50 -14.26 -7.31 -19.72
C GLU A 50 -13.30 -8.25 -20.47
N ARG A 51 -13.75 -8.72 -21.66
CA ARG A 51 -12.97 -9.61 -22.52
C ARG A 51 -12.47 -8.83 -23.74
N PHE A 52 -11.26 -9.20 -24.19
CA PHE A 52 -10.58 -8.55 -25.29
C PHE A 52 -10.12 -9.56 -26.33
N LYS A 53 -10.05 -9.10 -27.56
CA LYS A 53 -9.73 -9.92 -28.72
C LYS A 53 -8.30 -10.45 -28.65
N VAL A 54 -8.19 -11.76 -28.84
CA VAL A 54 -6.90 -12.47 -28.92
C VAL A 54 -6.78 -13.20 -30.25
N ASN A 55 -5.57 -13.37 -30.73
CA ASN A 55 -5.29 -14.20 -31.90
C ASN A 55 -5.15 -15.70 -31.52
N ARG A 56 -4.85 -16.57 -32.49
CA ARG A 56 -4.69 -18.02 -32.25
C ARG A 56 -3.51 -18.37 -31.35
N GLN A 57 -2.55 -17.48 -31.20
CA GLN A 57 -1.37 -17.59 -30.34
C GLN A 57 -1.66 -17.15 -28.89
N GLY A 58 -2.85 -16.57 -28.61
CA GLY A 58 -3.22 -16.03 -27.30
C GLY A 58 -2.65 -14.61 -27.05
N GLU A 59 -2.27 -13.89 -28.11
CA GLU A 59 -1.79 -12.52 -28.02
C GLU A 59 -2.96 -11.54 -28.15
N TYR A 60 -3.00 -10.51 -27.32
CA TYR A 60 -4.02 -9.46 -27.41
C TYR A 60 -3.78 -8.55 -28.61
N LEU A 61 -4.84 -8.31 -29.37
CA LEU A 61 -4.81 -7.39 -30.50
C LEU A 61 -5.06 -5.96 -30.02
N LEU A 62 -4.21 -5.02 -30.45
CA LEU A 62 -4.33 -3.62 -30.12
C LEU A 62 -4.99 -2.84 -31.26
N LYS A 63 -5.63 -1.71 -30.94
CA LYS A 63 -6.31 -0.85 -31.93
C LYS A 63 -5.35 -0.20 -32.92
N ASP A 64 -4.08 -0.04 -32.55
CA ASP A 64 -3.03 0.47 -33.44
C ASP A 64 -2.48 -0.57 -34.42
N GLY A 65 -3.03 -1.78 -34.39
CA GLY A 65 -2.57 -2.90 -35.22
C GLY A 65 -1.43 -3.71 -34.58
N GLY A 66 -0.92 -3.31 -33.42
CA GLY A 66 0.08 -4.07 -32.66
C GLY A 66 -0.53 -5.29 -31.96
N VAL A 67 0.37 -6.09 -31.38
CA VAL A 67 0.00 -7.24 -30.53
C VAL A 67 0.73 -7.13 -29.20
N TYR A 68 0.11 -7.68 -28.17
CA TYR A 68 0.71 -7.83 -26.85
C TYR A 68 0.61 -9.28 -26.37
N ASN A 69 1.75 -9.87 -26.07
CA ASN A 69 1.83 -11.21 -25.50
C ASN A 69 2.25 -11.09 -24.03
N PRO A 70 1.38 -11.50 -23.06
CA PRO A 70 1.74 -11.48 -21.64
C PRO A 70 2.94 -12.35 -21.27
N LYS A 71 3.30 -13.33 -22.11
CA LYS A 71 4.46 -14.24 -21.90
C LYS A 71 5.80 -13.56 -22.19
N ASP A 72 5.81 -12.52 -23.01
CA ASP A 72 7.03 -11.78 -23.38
C ASP A 72 7.46 -10.74 -22.33
N GLY A 73 6.74 -10.69 -21.23
CA GLY A 73 6.97 -9.79 -20.11
C GLY A 73 5.77 -8.88 -19.82
N PHE A 74 5.70 -8.42 -18.60
CA PHE A 74 4.60 -7.55 -18.17
C PHE A 74 4.76 -6.13 -18.74
N ARG A 75 3.68 -5.64 -19.35
CA ARG A 75 3.50 -4.25 -19.75
C ARG A 75 2.07 -3.82 -19.42
N LEU A 76 1.90 -2.70 -18.74
CA LEU A 76 0.58 -2.12 -18.52
C LEU A 76 0.04 -1.58 -19.85
N ILE A 77 -1.06 -2.15 -20.32
CA ILE A 77 -1.75 -1.73 -21.54
C ILE A 77 -2.99 -0.94 -21.13
N PRO A 78 -3.17 0.30 -21.60
CA PRO A 78 -4.40 1.03 -21.39
C PRO A 78 -5.62 0.29 -21.96
N SER A 79 -6.74 0.29 -21.25
CA SER A 79 -7.95 -0.43 -21.67
C SER A 79 -8.50 0.07 -23.01
N ASP A 80 -8.34 1.36 -23.29
CA ASP A 80 -8.74 1.99 -24.55
C ASP A 80 -7.91 1.55 -25.78
N SER A 81 -6.72 0.99 -25.55
CA SER A 81 -5.88 0.42 -26.60
C SER A 81 -6.25 -1.00 -26.98
N LEU A 82 -7.01 -1.71 -26.15
CA LEU A 82 -7.46 -3.08 -26.40
C LEU A 82 -8.74 -3.08 -27.25
N ILE A 83 -8.97 -4.18 -27.99
CA ILE A 83 -10.19 -4.36 -28.79
C ILE A 83 -11.16 -5.24 -27.99
N PRO A 84 -12.33 -4.72 -27.54
CA PRO A 84 -13.32 -5.51 -26.83
C PRO A 84 -13.85 -6.65 -27.70
N ASP A 85 -13.99 -7.85 -27.11
CA ASP A 85 -14.54 -9.03 -27.78
C ASP A 85 -15.12 -10.00 -26.76
N ALA A 86 -16.41 -10.23 -26.80
CA ALA A 86 -17.11 -11.14 -25.89
C ALA A 86 -16.58 -12.61 -25.92
N LYS A 87 -15.98 -12.99 -27.05
CA LYS A 87 -15.36 -14.33 -27.23
C LYS A 87 -13.87 -14.36 -26.92
N GLY A 88 -13.29 -13.21 -26.56
CA GLY A 88 -11.87 -13.07 -26.25
C GLY A 88 -11.52 -13.51 -24.82
N ASP A 89 -10.36 -13.09 -24.36
CA ASP A 89 -9.82 -13.39 -23.04
C ASP A 89 -9.84 -12.20 -22.10
N TYR A 90 -9.84 -12.47 -20.78
CA TYR A 90 -9.73 -11.44 -19.76
C TYR A 90 -8.31 -10.87 -19.69
N PHE A 91 -8.16 -9.57 -19.81
CA PHE A 91 -6.85 -8.91 -19.67
C PHE A 91 -6.51 -8.67 -18.21
N ARG A 92 -5.39 -9.28 -17.77
CA ARG A 92 -4.89 -9.12 -16.41
C ARG A 92 -3.96 -7.92 -16.31
N GLN A 93 -4.25 -6.99 -15.39
CA GLN A 93 -3.50 -5.75 -15.20
C GLN A 93 -2.38 -5.86 -14.16
N TRP A 94 -2.33 -6.95 -13.41
CA TRP A 94 -1.28 -7.20 -12.41
C TRP A 94 -0.15 -8.04 -12.99
N ARG A 95 1.06 -7.81 -12.50
CA ARG A 95 2.23 -8.63 -12.85
C ARG A 95 2.00 -10.10 -12.46
N PRO A 96 2.61 -11.06 -13.15
CA PRO A 96 2.41 -12.49 -12.89
C PRO A 96 2.75 -12.93 -11.46
N GLU A 97 3.73 -12.31 -10.83
CA GLU A 97 4.17 -12.59 -9.47
C GLU A 97 3.21 -12.07 -8.38
N ILE A 98 2.37 -11.10 -8.69
CA ILE A 98 1.41 -10.52 -7.76
C ILE A 98 0.14 -11.37 -7.77
N LYS A 99 -0.17 -12.06 -6.66
CA LYS A 99 -1.32 -12.97 -6.55
C LYS A 99 -2.48 -12.37 -5.77
N ASN A 100 -2.19 -11.43 -4.89
CA ASN A 100 -3.19 -10.84 -4.00
C ASN A 100 -2.74 -9.43 -3.55
N THR A 101 -3.60 -8.72 -2.86
CA THR A 101 -3.33 -7.36 -2.40
C THR A 101 -2.21 -7.27 -1.35
N ASN A 102 -1.88 -8.37 -0.66
CA ASN A 102 -0.76 -8.36 0.28
C ASN A 102 0.58 -8.35 -0.47
N ASP A 103 0.65 -8.97 -1.65
CA ASP A 103 1.85 -8.91 -2.50
C ASP A 103 2.09 -7.46 -2.96
N ILE A 104 1.03 -6.74 -3.34
CA ILE A 104 1.12 -5.30 -3.66
C ILE A 104 1.62 -4.52 -2.45
N TRP A 105 1.08 -4.83 -1.26
CA TRP A 105 1.52 -4.18 -0.02
C TRP A 105 3.01 -4.42 0.27
N GLN A 106 3.53 -5.62 0.04
CA GLN A 106 4.97 -5.88 0.17
C GLN A 106 5.81 -5.05 -0.79
N GLN A 107 5.34 -4.85 -2.03
CA GLN A 107 6.00 -3.94 -2.96
C GLN A 107 6.00 -2.50 -2.43
N ILE A 108 4.89 -2.04 -1.85
CA ILE A 108 4.78 -0.72 -1.23
C ILE A 108 5.79 -0.57 -0.09
N VAL A 109 5.85 -1.54 0.82
CA VAL A 109 6.81 -1.55 1.95
C VAL A 109 8.24 -1.47 1.43
N ASN A 110 8.59 -2.28 0.42
CA ASN A 110 9.94 -2.31 -0.15
C ASN A 110 10.35 -0.95 -0.76
N VAL A 111 9.47 -0.31 -1.54
CA VAL A 111 9.81 0.96 -2.20
C VAL A 111 9.76 2.16 -1.27
N THR A 112 9.08 2.03 -0.13
CA THR A 112 8.97 3.09 0.89
C THR A 112 9.96 2.94 2.02
N HIS A 113 10.78 1.88 2.02
CA HIS A 113 11.85 1.73 2.99
C HIS A 113 12.90 2.82 2.77
N LEU A 114 12.87 3.85 3.62
CA LEU A 114 13.75 5.03 3.55
C LEU A 114 14.32 5.32 4.93
N PRO A 115 15.60 5.71 5.03
CA PRO A 115 16.18 6.18 6.29
C PRO A 115 15.35 7.32 6.89
N GLY A 116 15.00 7.20 8.16
CA GLY A 116 14.20 8.21 8.88
C GLY A 116 12.69 8.15 8.64
N LEU A 117 12.21 7.21 7.82
CA LEU A 117 10.78 6.96 7.62
C LEU A 117 10.38 5.65 8.29
N THR A 118 9.44 5.71 9.23
CA THR A 118 8.80 4.52 9.79
C THR A 118 7.57 4.16 8.97
N SER A 119 7.51 2.90 8.53
CA SER A 119 6.34 2.39 7.81
C SER A 119 5.18 2.17 8.79
N ALA A 120 4.01 2.69 8.46
CA ALA A 120 2.78 2.40 9.21
C ALA A 120 2.21 1.03 8.82
N PRO A 121 1.43 0.39 9.70
CA PRO A 121 0.67 -0.80 9.32
C PRO A 121 -0.35 -0.47 8.23
N LYS A 122 -0.69 -1.49 7.41
CA LYS A 122 -1.77 -1.40 6.43
C LYS A 122 -3.10 -1.30 7.18
N LEU A 123 -3.69 -0.12 7.19
CA LEU A 123 -5.01 0.13 7.79
C LEU A 123 -5.95 0.72 6.75
N GLN A 124 -7.21 0.30 6.80
CA GLN A 124 -8.28 1.00 6.08
C GLN A 124 -8.49 2.39 6.70
N PRO A 125 -8.89 3.42 5.94
CA PRO A 125 -8.98 4.79 6.45
C PRO A 125 -9.82 4.95 7.73
N ILE A 126 -10.94 4.25 7.84
CA ILE A 126 -11.82 4.29 9.03
C ILE A 126 -11.16 3.58 10.20
N GLU A 127 -10.57 2.39 9.97
CA GLU A 127 -9.89 1.61 10.98
C GLU A 127 -8.68 2.36 11.55
N ALA A 128 -7.87 2.97 10.67
CA ALA A 128 -6.74 3.79 11.08
C ALA A 128 -7.18 4.92 12.02
N ARG A 129 -8.27 5.60 11.68
CA ARG A 129 -8.79 6.70 12.51
C ARG A 129 -9.35 6.22 13.83
N LEU A 130 -10.09 5.10 13.86
CA LEU A 130 -10.58 4.48 15.09
C LEU A 130 -9.43 4.10 16.03
N VAL A 131 -8.40 3.45 15.50
CA VAL A 131 -7.21 3.08 16.27
C VAL A 131 -6.53 4.31 16.86
N MET A 132 -6.30 5.36 16.05
CA MET A 132 -5.64 6.58 16.51
C MET A 132 -6.47 7.34 17.55
N LEU A 133 -7.79 7.41 17.39
CA LEU A 133 -8.68 8.08 18.35
C LEU A 133 -8.83 7.30 19.67
N SER A 134 -8.86 5.97 19.60
CA SER A 134 -9.04 5.13 20.79
C SER A 134 -7.76 4.96 21.60
N THR A 135 -6.63 4.78 20.93
CA THR A 135 -5.33 4.53 21.59
C THR A 135 -4.48 5.77 21.78
N GLY A 136 -4.73 6.82 20.97
CA GLY A 136 -3.85 7.98 20.85
C GLY A 136 -2.49 7.65 20.21
N MET A 137 -2.40 6.52 19.52
CA MET A 137 -1.19 6.01 18.89
C MET A 137 -1.47 5.55 17.46
N ARG A 138 -0.42 5.42 16.64
CA ARG A 138 -0.53 4.95 15.24
C ARG A 138 -0.52 3.42 15.11
N ALA A 139 -0.69 2.72 16.22
CA ALA A 139 -0.66 1.27 16.27
C ALA A 139 -1.81 0.72 17.10
N PRO A 140 -2.31 -0.50 16.79
CA PRO A 140 -3.36 -1.16 17.57
C PRO A 140 -2.97 -1.40 19.03
N MET A 141 -1.68 -1.55 19.29
CA MET A 141 -1.13 -1.71 20.64
C MET A 141 0.06 -0.78 20.82
N GLY A 142 0.22 -0.25 22.01
CA GLY A 142 1.36 0.57 22.36
C GLY A 142 1.48 0.74 23.86
N ILE A 143 2.69 1.09 24.28
CA ILE A 143 3.03 1.36 25.69
C ILE A 143 3.32 2.85 25.81
N LYS A 144 2.57 3.54 26.65
CA LYS A 144 2.85 4.94 26.99
C LYS A 144 3.76 4.97 28.21
N VAL A 145 4.91 5.59 28.05
CA VAL A 145 5.90 5.74 29.12
C VAL A 145 5.79 7.14 29.69
N TYR A 146 5.68 7.26 31.00
CA TYR A 146 5.65 8.51 31.73
C TYR A 146 6.86 8.59 32.67
N GLY A 147 7.41 9.76 32.84
CA GLY A 147 8.56 9.97 33.71
C GLY A 147 8.74 11.45 34.06
N PRO A 148 9.66 11.76 34.98
CA PRO A 148 9.90 13.13 35.45
C PRO A 148 10.58 14.03 34.40
N ASP A 149 11.31 13.44 33.47
CA ASP A 149 12.08 14.16 32.43
C ASP A 149 12.18 13.31 31.14
N LEU A 150 12.47 13.97 30.03
CA LEU A 150 12.56 13.34 28.70
C LEU A 150 13.68 12.32 28.60
N GLU A 151 14.81 12.55 29.28
CA GLU A 151 15.96 11.63 29.22
C GLU A 151 15.63 10.29 29.86
N THR A 152 14.96 10.32 31.02
CA THR A 152 14.47 9.11 31.72
C THR A 152 13.44 8.37 30.88
N ILE A 153 12.49 9.09 30.28
CA ILE A 153 11.47 8.51 29.38
C ILE A 153 12.13 7.85 28.16
N GLU A 154 13.12 8.50 27.56
CA GLU A 154 13.83 7.96 26.38
C GLU A 154 14.61 6.68 26.75
N LYS A 155 15.31 6.67 27.89
CA LYS A 155 16.02 5.47 28.35
C LYS A 155 15.06 4.30 28.59
N ALA A 156 13.95 4.56 29.27
CA ALA A 156 12.91 3.55 29.51
C ALA A 156 12.29 3.04 28.20
N GLY A 157 11.94 3.94 27.26
CA GLY A 157 11.39 3.58 25.97
C GLY A 157 12.32 2.69 25.15
N LYS A 158 13.63 3.01 25.09
CA LYS A 158 14.62 2.19 24.41
C LYS A 158 14.79 0.80 25.06
N ALA A 159 14.74 0.73 26.39
CA ALA A 159 14.81 -0.53 27.11
C ALA A 159 13.61 -1.43 26.82
N ILE A 160 12.42 -0.85 26.80
CA ILE A 160 11.17 -1.54 26.47
C ILE A 160 11.18 -1.99 25.00
N GLU A 161 11.60 -1.14 24.06
CA GLU A 161 11.73 -1.50 22.64
C GLU A 161 12.63 -2.73 22.46
N LYS A 162 13.80 -2.73 23.12
CA LYS A 162 14.73 -3.87 23.09
C LYS A 162 14.08 -5.13 23.64
N ALA A 163 13.45 -5.05 24.81
CA ALA A 163 12.81 -6.20 25.44
C ALA A 163 11.68 -6.77 24.58
N LEU A 164 10.85 -5.91 23.96
CA LEU A 164 9.76 -6.35 23.08
C LEU A 164 10.29 -7.07 21.83
N LYS A 165 11.40 -6.63 21.26
CA LYS A 165 11.99 -7.28 20.08
C LYS A 165 12.55 -8.69 20.38
N GLU A 166 12.81 -9.01 21.63
CA GLU A 166 13.26 -10.33 22.09
C GLU A 166 12.09 -11.30 22.40
N VAL A 167 10.84 -10.82 22.40
CA VAL A 167 9.66 -11.66 22.66
C VAL A 167 9.34 -12.51 21.42
N PRO A 168 9.30 -13.85 21.50
CA PRO A 168 9.14 -14.75 20.36
C PRO A 168 7.84 -14.54 19.55
N SER A 169 6.78 -14.03 20.19
CA SER A 169 5.47 -13.76 19.54
C SER A 169 5.38 -12.38 18.91
N VAL A 170 6.40 -11.55 19.02
CA VAL A 170 6.44 -10.20 18.47
C VAL A 170 7.31 -10.18 17.22
N ILE A 171 6.82 -9.56 16.15
CA ILE A 171 7.59 -9.32 14.93
C ILE A 171 8.54 -8.13 15.19
N PRO A 172 9.88 -8.34 15.27
CA PRO A 172 10.80 -7.28 15.69
C PRO A 172 10.75 -6.01 14.84
N SER A 173 10.48 -6.15 13.53
CA SER A 173 10.36 -5.01 12.60
C SER A 173 9.09 -4.18 12.80
N SER A 174 8.09 -4.68 13.55
CA SER A 174 6.87 -3.94 13.89
C SER A 174 6.99 -3.12 15.17
N VAL A 175 8.06 -3.34 15.94
CA VAL A 175 8.30 -2.62 17.20
C VAL A 175 9.18 -1.40 16.93
N PHE A 176 8.68 -0.24 17.29
CA PHE A 176 9.44 1.00 17.20
C PHE A 176 9.14 1.92 18.39
N TYR A 177 10.13 2.67 18.77
CA TYR A 177 10.02 3.74 19.76
C TYR A 177 9.73 5.07 19.04
N ASP A 178 8.57 5.66 19.33
CA ASP A 178 8.19 6.97 18.80
C ASP A 178 8.74 8.05 19.74
N ARG A 179 9.62 8.90 19.22
CA ARG A 179 10.24 9.97 20.01
C ARG A 179 9.28 11.16 20.12
N ALA A 180 9.16 11.70 21.30
CA ALA A 180 8.43 12.93 21.56
C ALA A 180 9.18 14.16 21.02
#